data_8209a62065c569fad8e98f8d5c4031ce
#
_entry.id   8209a62065c569fad8e98f8d5c4031ce
#
_cell.length_a   1.000
_cell.length_b   1.000
_cell.length_c   1.000
_cell.angle_alpha   90.00
_cell.angle_beta   90.00
_cell.angle_gamma   90.00
#
_symmetry.space_group_name_H-M   'P 1'
#
loop_
_entity.id
_entity.type
_entity.pdbx_description
1 polymer ?
#
loop_
_entity_poly.entity_id
_entity_poly.type
_entity_poly.pdbx_seq_one_letter_code
_entity_poly.pdbx_strand_id
1 'polypeptide(L)'
;MKLGEVLSFEVGYPFSSDAFNEEGNGVRLIKNRDLKADDRVVFYGGEYDAQYIVQNGDILIGMDGDFSPCLWKKGKALLNQRVGRVNANQNTSRVFILYVLVDSLKKIEHKTSSTTVKHLSHKDVEKIKASLPSLAEQKKIAALFSLIDERIEVQNAIIKEQEVAKTSLIRRLFDRTLRFPEFTDEWKEVKLGEVAEIIGGGTPSTTTTNYWNGGIVWFNPSEIGKKKYVSNSNRTISHQGLSNSGARLLPKGTVLLTTRATIGEIAIANVECTTNQGFQSVITGCEANNEYVYYFLSTQKEYLLRHSSGSTFRETPPSVIRNLPLRLPSLPEQRKIAALLSAVDERLAVEIAYVEQLKQQKTYLLRQMFI
;
A
#
# COMPACT_ATOMS: atom_id res chain seq x y z
N MET A 1 -17.98 -33.73 3.40
CA MET A 1 -17.96 -33.92 4.86
C MET A 1 -17.90 -32.58 5.58
N LYS A 2 -18.15 -32.53 6.90
CA LYS A 2 -17.92 -31.32 7.72
C LYS A 2 -16.47 -31.30 8.19
N LEU A 3 -15.85 -30.11 8.26
CA LEU A 3 -14.45 -30.00 8.72
C LEU A 3 -14.27 -30.46 10.17
N GLY A 4 -15.27 -30.30 11.05
CA GLY A 4 -15.22 -30.83 12.42
C GLY A 4 -15.05 -32.35 12.57
N GLU A 5 -15.19 -33.11 11.46
CA GLU A 5 -14.89 -34.54 11.42
C GLU A 5 -13.39 -34.86 11.29
N VAL A 6 -12.59 -33.87 10.84
CA VAL A 6 -11.16 -34.03 10.53
C VAL A 6 -10.23 -32.99 11.20
N LEU A 7 -10.82 -31.99 11.85
CA LEU A 7 -10.07 -30.97 12.59
C LEU A 7 -10.82 -30.53 13.85
N SER A 8 -10.11 -29.96 14.80
CA SER A 8 -10.65 -29.20 15.93
C SER A 8 -10.18 -27.74 15.86
N PHE A 9 -10.97 -26.85 16.43
CA PHE A 9 -10.67 -25.43 16.52
C PHE A 9 -10.56 -25.03 18.00
N GLU A 10 -9.35 -24.73 18.44
CA GLU A 10 -9.02 -24.34 19.81
C GLU A 10 -8.90 -22.82 19.93
N VAL A 11 -9.54 -22.25 20.93
CA VAL A 11 -9.41 -20.82 21.26
C VAL A 11 -8.34 -20.62 22.32
N GLY A 12 -7.60 -19.52 22.21
CA GLY A 12 -6.58 -19.19 23.17
C GLY A 12 -7.11 -18.74 24.53
N TYR A 13 -6.20 -18.46 25.46
CA TYR A 13 -6.49 -18.13 26.85
C TYR A 13 -6.55 -16.62 27.08
N PRO A 14 -7.42 -16.13 27.99
CA PRO A 14 -7.51 -14.73 28.39
C PRO A 14 -6.42 -14.39 29.41
N PHE A 15 -5.18 -14.24 28.93
CA PHE A 15 -4.05 -13.86 29.78
C PHE A 15 -4.24 -12.51 30.46
N SER A 16 -3.84 -12.39 31.76
CA SER A 16 -3.94 -11.13 32.50
C SER A 16 -3.02 -10.06 31.87
N SER A 17 -3.60 -8.88 31.64
CA SER A 17 -2.86 -7.73 31.10
C SER A 17 -1.76 -7.21 32.01
N ASP A 18 -1.79 -7.52 33.31
CA ASP A 18 -0.80 -7.06 34.30
C ASP A 18 0.61 -7.64 34.04
N ALA A 19 0.68 -8.80 33.35
CA ALA A 19 1.92 -9.43 32.96
C ALA A 19 2.33 -9.16 31.50
N PHE A 20 1.65 -8.22 30.80
CA PHE A 20 2.01 -7.83 29.43
C PHE A 20 3.16 -6.81 29.45
N ASN A 21 4.08 -6.97 28.53
CA ASN A 21 5.18 -6.02 28.32
C ASN A 21 5.59 -5.96 26.83
N GLU A 22 6.37 -4.95 26.47
CA GLU A 22 6.93 -4.74 25.13
C GLU A 22 8.47 -4.86 25.14
N GLU A 23 9.07 -5.11 26.31
CA GLU A 23 10.52 -5.21 26.54
C GLU A 23 11.11 -6.58 26.19
N GLY A 24 10.28 -7.55 25.82
CA GLY A 24 10.74 -8.90 25.46
C GLY A 24 10.79 -9.88 26.64
N ASN A 25 10.25 -9.51 27.80
CA ASN A 25 10.27 -10.37 28.99
C ASN A 25 9.18 -11.45 28.89
N GLY A 26 9.58 -12.73 28.84
CA GLY A 26 8.68 -13.87 28.75
C GLY A 26 8.45 -14.40 27.34
N VAL A 27 7.24 -14.89 27.05
CA VAL A 27 6.89 -15.49 25.76
C VAL A 27 6.01 -14.54 24.96
N ARG A 28 6.27 -14.44 23.66
CA ARG A 28 5.44 -13.64 22.75
C ARG A 28 3.97 -14.02 22.87
N LEU A 29 3.08 -13.04 22.99
CA LEU A 29 1.62 -13.22 23.03
C LEU A 29 1.02 -12.80 21.69
N ILE A 30 0.31 -13.72 21.02
CA ILE A 30 -0.30 -13.46 19.72
C ILE A 30 -1.66 -12.77 19.91
N LYS A 31 -1.78 -11.56 19.44
CA LYS A 31 -3.04 -10.83 19.32
C LYS A 31 -3.58 -10.93 17.88
N ASN A 32 -4.87 -10.73 17.67
CA ASN A 32 -5.51 -10.83 16.35
C ASN A 32 -4.78 -10.01 15.26
N ARG A 33 -4.31 -8.79 15.58
CA ARG A 33 -3.53 -7.94 14.66
C ARG A 33 -2.20 -8.54 14.23
N ASP A 34 -1.57 -9.36 15.09
CA ASP A 34 -0.21 -9.90 14.86
C ASP A 34 -0.20 -11.00 13.80
N LEU A 35 -1.39 -11.47 13.37
CA LEU A 35 -1.55 -12.39 12.24
C LEU A 35 -1.23 -11.70 10.91
N LYS A 36 -1.41 -10.38 10.82
CA LYS A 36 -1.18 -9.58 9.60
C LYS A 36 0.11 -8.79 9.61
N ALA A 37 0.45 -8.21 10.75
CA ALA A 37 1.59 -7.29 10.88
C ALA A 37 2.32 -7.55 12.20
N ASP A 38 3.57 -7.09 12.29
CA ASP A 38 4.43 -7.17 13.47
C ASP A 38 4.80 -5.77 14.00
N ASP A 39 3.89 -4.85 13.88
CA ASP A 39 4.15 -3.44 14.23
C ASP A 39 4.35 -3.23 15.72
N ARG A 40 3.73 -4.07 16.53
CA ARG A 40 3.78 -3.98 18.00
C ARG A 40 3.68 -5.36 18.62
N VAL A 41 4.83 -5.94 18.92
CA VAL A 41 4.92 -7.26 19.57
C VAL A 41 4.72 -7.11 21.07
N VAL A 42 3.89 -7.97 21.67
CA VAL A 42 3.63 -8.03 23.10
C VAL A 42 4.12 -9.35 23.64
N PHE A 43 4.73 -9.33 24.83
CA PHE A 43 5.21 -10.51 25.57
C PHE A 43 4.39 -10.69 26.84
N TYR A 44 4.36 -11.94 27.32
CA TYR A 44 3.71 -12.35 28.55
C TYR A 44 4.72 -12.96 29.52
N GLY A 45 4.90 -12.32 30.68
CA GLY A 45 5.86 -12.74 31.70
C GLY A 45 5.28 -13.59 32.84
N GLY A 46 3.97 -13.92 32.79
CA GLY A 46 3.30 -14.72 33.80
C GLY A 46 3.35 -16.23 33.54
N GLU A 47 2.72 -17.02 34.40
CA GLU A 47 2.56 -18.46 34.25
C GLU A 47 1.55 -18.80 33.16
N TYR A 48 1.79 -19.87 32.42
CA TYR A 48 0.91 -20.32 31.34
C TYR A 48 0.93 -21.85 31.18
N ASP A 49 -0.19 -22.40 30.71
CA ASP A 49 -0.27 -23.82 30.36
C ASP A 49 0.36 -24.06 28.98
N ALA A 50 1.09 -25.19 28.87
CA ALA A 50 1.77 -25.60 27.64
C ALA A 50 0.81 -25.80 26.44
N GLN A 51 -0.45 -26.12 26.69
CA GLN A 51 -1.48 -26.29 25.63
C GLN A 51 -1.67 -25.01 24.79
N TYR A 52 -1.42 -23.83 25.35
CA TYR A 52 -1.56 -22.55 24.64
C TYR A 52 -0.31 -22.13 23.87
N ILE A 53 0.74 -22.97 23.88
CA ILE A 53 1.94 -22.72 23.09
C ILE A 53 1.64 -22.94 21.61
N VAL A 54 1.95 -21.93 20.81
CA VAL A 54 1.94 -21.96 19.34
C VAL A 54 3.35 -22.14 18.82
N GLN A 55 3.49 -22.95 17.77
CA GLN A 55 4.76 -23.21 17.10
C GLN A 55 4.67 -22.92 15.60
N ASN A 56 5.83 -22.82 14.93
CA ASN A 56 5.85 -22.71 13.48
C ASN A 56 5.12 -23.87 12.82
N GLY A 57 4.27 -23.56 11.84
CA GLY A 57 3.44 -24.54 11.15
C GLY A 57 2.01 -24.68 11.72
N ASP A 58 1.70 -24.02 12.85
CA ASP A 58 0.32 -23.96 13.32
C ASP A 58 -0.51 -23.03 12.43
N ILE A 59 -1.77 -23.40 12.20
CA ILE A 59 -2.73 -22.57 11.48
C ILE A 59 -3.52 -21.77 12.51
N LEU A 60 -3.44 -20.44 12.39
CA LEU A 60 -4.12 -19.51 13.27
C LEU A 60 -5.17 -18.72 12.51
N ILE A 61 -6.27 -18.39 13.20
CA ILE A 61 -7.37 -17.59 12.66
C ILE A 61 -7.72 -16.51 13.67
N GLY A 62 -7.81 -15.26 13.21
CA GLY A 62 -8.36 -14.17 14.00
C GLY A 62 -9.87 -14.35 14.19
N MET A 63 -10.36 -14.21 15.43
CA MET A 63 -11.77 -14.43 15.73
C MET A 63 -12.64 -13.19 15.60
N ASP A 64 -12.03 -12.01 15.47
CA ASP A 64 -12.75 -10.73 15.40
C ASP A 64 -12.37 -9.98 14.12
N GLY A 65 -13.36 -9.56 13.35
CA GLY A 65 -13.22 -8.70 12.17
C GLY A 65 -12.81 -9.44 10.91
N ASP A 66 -11.54 -9.78 10.76
CA ASP A 66 -10.99 -10.52 9.61
C ASP A 66 -10.66 -11.95 10.00
N PHE A 67 -11.25 -12.91 9.31
CA PHE A 67 -11.11 -14.35 9.58
C PHE A 67 -10.06 -15.02 8.67
N SER A 68 -9.14 -14.26 8.07
CA SER A 68 -8.12 -14.82 7.19
C SER A 68 -7.22 -15.80 7.96
N PRO A 69 -7.12 -17.08 7.54
CA PRO A 69 -6.24 -18.04 8.18
C PRO A 69 -4.77 -17.73 7.85
N CYS A 70 -3.90 -17.95 8.82
CA CYS A 70 -2.47 -17.67 8.73
C CYS A 70 -1.68 -18.91 9.15
N LEU A 71 -0.66 -19.28 8.37
CA LEU A 71 0.34 -20.26 8.79
C LEU A 71 1.39 -19.53 9.63
N TRP A 72 1.48 -19.88 10.92
CA TRP A 72 2.44 -19.23 11.82
C TRP A 72 3.89 -19.59 11.48
N LYS A 73 4.74 -18.58 11.34
CA LYS A 73 6.17 -18.74 10.96
C LYS A 73 7.11 -17.93 11.89
N LYS A 74 6.59 -17.36 12.99
CA LYS A 74 7.31 -16.35 13.79
C LYS A 74 7.78 -16.88 15.14
N GLY A 75 8.06 -18.18 15.24
CA GLY A 75 8.61 -18.84 16.43
C GLY A 75 7.56 -19.19 17.49
N LYS A 76 8.07 -19.58 18.69
CA LYS A 76 7.23 -19.93 19.83
C LYS A 76 6.45 -18.71 20.34
N ALA A 77 5.16 -18.90 20.59
CA ALA A 77 4.29 -17.84 21.10
C ALA A 77 3.12 -18.41 21.90
N LEU A 78 2.33 -17.57 22.56
CA LEU A 78 1.13 -17.92 23.33
C LEU A 78 -0.13 -17.51 22.56
N LEU A 79 -1.11 -18.40 22.56
CA LEU A 79 -2.39 -18.25 21.90
C LEU A 79 -3.36 -17.44 22.78
N ASN A 80 -3.65 -16.20 22.42
CA ASN A 80 -4.60 -15.34 23.14
C ASN A 80 -6.05 -15.63 22.77
N GLN A 81 -6.99 -15.35 23.66
CA GLN A 81 -8.45 -15.59 23.56
C GLN A 81 -9.14 -15.11 22.28
N ARG A 82 -8.54 -14.19 21.51
CA ARG A 82 -9.08 -13.65 20.25
C ARG A 82 -8.45 -14.26 19.00
N VAL A 83 -7.67 -15.32 19.20
CA VAL A 83 -7.04 -16.10 18.14
C VAL A 83 -7.37 -17.58 18.38
N GLY A 84 -7.78 -18.27 17.33
CA GLY A 84 -7.99 -19.71 17.36
C GLY A 84 -6.93 -20.47 16.59
N ARG A 85 -6.60 -21.67 17.03
CA ARG A 85 -5.71 -22.63 16.38
C ARG A 85 -6.49 -23.77 15.76
N VAL A 86 -6.17 -24.12 14.52
CA VAL A 86 -6.73 -25.27 13.83
C VAL A 86 -5.81 -26.47 13.97
N ASN A 87 -6.31 -27.55 14.59
CA ASN A 87 -5.62 -28.82 14.71
C ASN A 87 -6.25 -29.84 13.76
N ALA A 88 -5.53 -30.21 12.69
CA ALA A 88 -5.94 -31.24 11.76
C ALA A 88 -5.52 -32.63 12.29
N ASN A 89 -6.35 -33.67 12.02
CA ASN A 89 -6.02 -35.03 12.35
C ASN A 89 -4.89 -35.60 11.46
N GLN A 90 -4.36 -36.78 11.80
CA GLN A 90 -3.22 -37.39 11.12
C GLN A 90 -3.46 -37.73 9.64
N ASN A 91 -4.71 -37.90 9.24
CA ASN A 91 -5.09 -38.26 7.87
C ASN A 91 -5.39 -37.02 7.00
N THR A 92 -5.08 -35.82 7.51
CA THR A 92 -5.40 -34.57 6.85
C THR A 92 -4.19 -33.66 6.79
N SER A 93 -3.88 -33.15 5.60
CA SER A 93 -2.78 -32.20 5.43
C SER A 93 -3.16 -30.84 6.02
N ARG A 94 -2.40 -30.35 7.00
CA ARG A 94 -2.60 -29.02 7.62
C ARG A 94 -2.59 -27.91 6.58
N VAL A 95 -1.63 -27.93 5.67
CA VAL A 95 -1.49 -26.90 4.63
C VAL A 95 -2.64 -26.95 3.63
N PHE A 96 -3.19 -28.14 3.34
CA PHE A 96 -4.40 -28.26 2.54
C PHE A 96 -5.60 -27.62 3.24
N ILE A 97 -5.78 -27.88 4.55
CA ILE A 97 -6.83 -27.26 5.36
C ILE A 97 -6.70 -25.72 5.38
N LEU A 98 -5.49 -25.18 5.45
CA LEU A 98 -5.28 -23.75 5.34
C LEU A 98 -5.98 -23.17 4.10
N TYR A 99 -5.78 -23.80 2.93
CA TYR A 99 -6.36 -23.30 1.68
C TYR A 99 -7.86 -23.54 1.57
N VAL A 100 -8.38 -24.63 2.12
CA VAL A 100 -9.83 -24.85 2.25
C VAL A 100 -10.47 -23.73 3.07
N LEU A 101 -9.83 -23.33 4.14
CA LEU A 101 -10.33 -22.28 5.05
C LEU A 101 -10.29 -20.88 4.42
N VAL A 102 -9.32 -20.56 3.55
CA VAL A 102 -9.18 -19.22 2.94
C VAL A 102 -10.47 -18.76 2.27
N ASP A 103 -11.06 -19.57 1.40
CA ASP A 103 -12.29 -19.21 0.69
C ASP A 103 -13.54 -19.35 1.56
N SER A 104 -13.60 -20.40 2.38
CA SER A 104 -14.75 -20.68 3.24
C SER A 104 -14.96 -19.61 4.31
N LEU A 105 -13.90 -19.18 4.98
CA LEU A 105 -13.96 -18.15 6.01
C LEU A 105 -14.30 -16.78 5.42
N LYS A 106 -13.80 -16.49 4.23
CA LYS A 106 -14.15 -15.27 3.50
C LYS A 106 -15.65 -15.20 3.17
N LYS A 107 -16.25 -16.35 2.79
CA LYS A 107 -17.70 -16.45 2.58
C LYS A 107 -18.48 -16.24 3.89
N ILE A 108 -18.00 -16.74 5.02
CA ILE A 108 -18.61 -16.52 6.35
C ILE A 108 -18.51 -15.04 6.73
N GLU A 109 -17.34 -14.44 6.57
CA GLU A 109 -17.11 -13.03 6.86
C GLU A 109 -18.04 -12.09 6.08
N HIS A 110 -18.28 -12.37 4.79
CA HIS A 110 -19.23 -11.59 3.96
C HIS A 110 -20.70 -11.77 4.36
N LYS A 111 -21.07 -12.92 4.89
CA LYS A 111 -22.46 -13.20 5.33
C LYS A 111 -22.79 -12.60 6.71
N THR A 112 -21.77 -12.31 7.52
CA THR A 112 -21.96 -11.72 8.85
C THR A 112 -22.28 -10.22 8.69
N SER A 113 -23.40 -9.75 9.27
CA SER A 113 -23.90 -8.39 9.09
C SER A 113 -22.88 -7.34 9.55
N SER A 114 -22.86 -6.19 8.87
CA SER A 114 -21.91 -5.08 9.09
C SER A 114 -22.20 -4.22 10.34
N THR A 115 -23.27 -4.52 11.09
CA THR A 115 -23.74 -3.68 12.22
C THR A 115 -23.11 -4.02 13.57
N THR A 116 -22.41 -5.15 13.68
CA THR A 116 -21.71 -5.61 14.90
C THR A 116 -20.31 -6.10 14.57
N VAL A 117 -19.40 -6.09 15.55
CA VAL A 117 -18.09 -6.71 15.41
C VAL A 117 -18.29 -8.17 15.01
N LYS A 118 -17.80 -8.53 13.82
CA LYS A 118 -17.87 -9.89 13.31
C LYS A 118 -17.07 -10.79 14.25
N HIS A 119 -17.70 -11.82 14.77
CA HIS A 119 -17.07 -12.80 15.66
C HIS A 119 -17.19 -14.21 15.07
N LEU A 120 -16.07 -14.93 15.00
CA LEU A 120 -15.99 -16.31 14.52
C LEU A 120 -16.10 -17.27 15.70
N SER A 121 -17.07 -18.19 15.67
CA SER A 121 -17.23 -19.25 16.67
C SER A 121 -16.60 -20.58 16.22
N HIS A 122 -16.31 -21.48 17.18
CA HIS A 122 -15.85 -22.83 16.88
C HIS A 122 -16.79 -23.55 15.90
N LYS A 123 -18.11 -23.43 16.15
CA LYS A 123 -19.15 -24.09 15.33
C LYS A 123 -19.16 -23.58 13.89
N ASP A 124 -18.73 -22.35 13.63
CA ASP A 124 -18.68 -21.81 12.28
C ASP A 124 -17.59 -22.48 11.46
N VAL A 125 -16.42 -22.73 12.08
CA VAL A 125 -15.30 -23.44 11.44
C VAL A 125 -15.63 -24.93 11.24
N GLU A 126 -16.13 -25.60 12.28
CA GLU A 126 -16.40 -27.03 12.24
C GLU A 126 -17.57 -27.43 11.31
N LYS A 127 -18.54 -26.52 11.10
CA LYS A 127 -19.65 -26.70 10.18
C LYS A 127 -19.32 -26.49 8.71
N ILE A 128 -18.16 -25.96 8.39
CA ILE A 128 -17.72 -25.78 6.99
C ILE A 128 -17.77 -27.16 6.31
N LYS A 129 -18.41 -27.21 5.15
CA LYS A 129 -18.43 -28.40 4.31
C LYS A 129 -17.32 -28.30 3.27
N ALA A 130 -16.53 -29.33 3.13
CA ALA A 130 -15.48 -29.43 2.13
C ALA A 130 -15.38 -30.83 1.53
N SER A 131 -14.91 -30.93 0.30
CA SER A 131 -14.48 -32.16 -0.32
C SER A 131 -13.02 -32.42 0.08
N LEU A 132 -12.74 -33.59 0.64
CA LEU A 132 -11.38 -33.97 1.03
C LEU A 132 -10.94 -35.14 0.15
N PRO A 133 -10.02 -34.90 -0.80
CA PRO A 133 -9.45 -35.96 -1.60
C PRO A 133 -8.49 -36.82 -0.78
N SER A 134 -7.83 -37.79 -1.40
CA SER A 134 -6.82 -38.64 -0.73
C SER A 134 -5.70 -37.75 -0.13
N LEU A 135 -5.09 -38.21 0.97
CA LEU A 135 -3.97 -37.47 1.62
C LEU A 135 -2.83 -37.15 0.64
N ALA A 136 -2.55 -38.04 -0.30
CA ALA A 136 -1.54 -37.82 -1.32
C ALA A 136 -1.91 -36.65 -2.25
N GLU A 137 -3.17 -36.55 -2.63
CA GLU A 137 -3.69 -35.45 -3.45
C GLU A 137 -3.78 -34.14 -2.68
N GLN A 138 -4.22 -34.18 -1.41
CA GLN A 138 -4.18 -33.02 -0.51
C GLN A 138 -2.78 -32.43 -0.44
N LYS A 139 -1.74 -33.28 -0.29
CA LYS A 139 -0.34 -32.85 -0.24
C LYS A 139 0.10 -32.19 -1.56
N LYS A 140 -0.29 -32.72 -2.72
CA LYS A 140 0.03 -32.14 -4.03
C LYS A 140 -0.64 -30.76 -4.22
N ILE A 141 -1.91 -30.65 -3.87
CA ILE A 141 -2.66 -29.39 -3.93
C ILE A 141 -2.02 -28.36 -2.99
N ALA A 142 -1.74 -28.75 -1.75
CA ALA A 142 -1.09 -27.90 -0.76
C ALA A 142 0.29 -27.39 -1.25
N ALA A 143 1.10 -28.27 -1.84
CA ALA A 143 2.39 -27.91 -2.38
C ALA A 143 2.29 -26.89 -3.52
N LEU A 144 1.32 -27.05 -4.43
CA LEU A 144 1.07 -26.07 -5.51
C LEU A 144 0.80 -24.68 -4.96
N PHE A 145 -0.16 -24.55 -4.01
CA PHE A 145 -0.48 -23.26 -3.44
C PHE A 145 0.63 -22.67 -2.58
N SER A 146 1.38 -23.52 -1.86
CA SER A 146 2.54 -23.08 -1.09
C SER A 146 3.63 -22.48 -2.00
N LEU A 147 3.89 -23.08 -3.16
CA LEU A 147 4.83 -22.53 -4.14
C LEU A 147 4.37 -21.18 -4.72
N ILE A 148 3.07 -21.02 -4.94
CA ILE A 148 2.51 -19.73 -5.39
C ILE A 148 2.69 -18.68 -4.29
N ASP A 149 2.42 -19.02 -3.03
CA ASP A 149 2.58 -18.09 -1.92
C ASP A 149 4.03 -17.71 -1.70
N GLU A 150 4.95 -18.67 -1.73
CA GLU A 150 6.39 -18.41 -1.66
C GLU A 150 6.84 -17.47 -2.80
N ARG A 151 6.35 -17.71 -4.02
CA ARG A 151 6.63 -16.83 -5.15
C ARG A 151 6.15 -15.40 -4.92
N ILE A 152 4.94 -15.23 -4.36
CA ILE A 152 4.40 -13.92 -4.01
C ILE A 152 5.23 -13.25 -2.91
N GLU A 153 5.63 -13.99 -1.86
CA GLU A 153 6.49 -13.49 -0.77
C GLU A 153 7.84 -13.00 -1.31
N VAL A 154 8.52 -13.82 -2.12
CA VAL A 154 9.82 -13.47 -2.73
C VAL A 154 9.69 -12.25 -3.63
N GLN A 155 8.64 -12.21 -4.46
CA GLN A 155 8.43 -11.10 -5.38
C GLN A 155 8.16 -9.78 -4.64
N ASN A 156 7.39 -9.81 -3.54
CA ASN A 156 7.19 -8.64 -2.69
C ASN A 156 8.50 -8.16 -2.03
N ALA A 157 9.37 -9.08 -1.63
CA ALA A 157 10.69 -8.73 -1.10
C ALA A 157 11.56 -8.03 -2.17
N ILE A 158 11.57 -8.54 -3.41
CA ILE A 158 12.27 -7.92 -4.54
C ILE A 158 11.74 -6.50 -4.81
N ILE A 159 10.42 -6.31 -4.82
CA ILE A 159 9.80 -4.98 -5.00
C ILE A 159 10.30 -4.02 -3.92
N LYS A 160 10.27 -4.44 -2.66
CA LYS A 160 10.73 -3.62 -1.54
C LYS A 160 12.21 -3.23 -1.65
N GLU A 161 13.07 -4.16 -2.04
CA GLU A 161 14.50 -3.88 -2.28
C GLU A 161 14.69 -2.88 -3.43
N GLN A 162 13.93 -3.04 -4.52
CA GLN A 162 13.99 -2.10 -5.65
C GLN A 162 13.48 -0.71 -5.28
N GLU A 163 12.45 -0.57 -4.45
CA GLU A 163 11.97 0.72 -3.94
C GLU A 163 13.05 1.43 -3.09
N VAL A 164 13.74 0.69 -2.22
CA VAL A 164 14.86 1.22 -1.44
C VAL A 164 16.02 1.64 -2.35
N ALA A 165 16.38 0.80 -3.33
CA ALA A 165 17.43 1.09 -4.29
C ALA A 165 17.09 2.33 -5.15
N LYS A 166 15.83 2.46 -5.60
CA LYS A 166 15.34 3.64 -6.32
C LYS A 166 15.48 4.91 -5.48
N THR A 167 15.06 4.88 -4.22
CA THR A 167 15.17 6.02 -3.31
C THR A 167 16.62 6.45 -3.12
N SER A 168 17.53 5.48 -2.94
CA SER A 168 18.98 5.73 -2.87
C SER A 168 19.53 6.30 -4.19
N LEU A 169 19.11 5.76 -5.33
CA LEU A 169 19.52 6.23 -6.66
C LEU A 169 19.10 7.69 -6.88
N ILE A 170 17.84 8.03 -6.60
CA ILE A 170 17.33 9.41 -6.69
C ILE A 170 18.21 10.33 -5.85
N ARG A 171 18.42 10.01 -4.57
CA ARG A 171 19.24 10.81 -3.68
C ARG A 171 20.64 11.04 -4.25
N ARG A 172 21.33 9.96 -4.66
CA ARG A 172 22.72 10.05 -5.18
C ARG A 172 22.82 10.87 -6.46
N LEU A 173 21.80 10.84 -7.34
CA LEU A 173 21.77 11.66 -8.55
C LEU A 173 21.57 13.15 -8.20
N PHE A 174 20.64 13.48 -7.30
CA PHE A 174 20.37 14.88 -6.92
C PHE A 174 21.43 15.47 -5.98
N ASP A 175 22.10 14.64 -5.16
CA ASP A 175 23.25 15.03 -4.33
C ASP A 175 24.57 15.07 -5.13
N ARG A 176 24.57 14.70 -6.42
CA ARG A 176 25.74 14.63 -7.33
C ARG A 176 26.81 13.62 -6.88
N THR A 177 26.50 12.69 -5.97
CA THR A 177 27.40 11.57 -5.62
C THR A 177 27.42 10.48 -6.69
N LEU A 178 26.45 10.52 -7.60
CA LEU A 178 26.42 9.74 -8.83
C LEU A 178 26.10 10.69 -9.98
N ARG A 179 26.94 10.67 -11.03
CA ARG A 179 26.75 11.49 -12.23
C ARG A 179 27.16 10.71 -13.47
N PHE A 180 26.53 10.99 -14.59
CA PHE A 180 26.95 10.45 -15.88
C PHE A 180 28.27 11.08 -16.32
N PRO A 181 29.30 10.29 -16.69
CA PRO A 181 30.66 10.81 -16.91
C PRO A 181 30.79 11.75 -18.11
N GLU A 182 29.86 11.69 -19.06
CA GLU A 182 29.84 12.55 -20.24
C GLU A 182 29.36 13.97 -19.94
N PHE A 183 28.79 14.26 -18.78
CA PHE A 183 28.36 15.59 -18.38
C PHE A 183 29.33 16.17 -17.35
N THR A 184 30.05 17.22 -17.75
CA THR A 184 31.08 17.86 -16.93
C THR A 184 30.68 19.25 -16.48
N ASP A 185 29.67 19.86 -17.12
CA ASP A 185 29.21 21.22 -16.83
C ASP A 185 28.75 21.37 -15.37
N GLU A 186 28.96 22.53 -14.78
CA GLU A 186 28.47 22.84 -13.46
C GLU A 186 26.95 23.02 -13.47
N TRP A 187 26.29 22.49 -12.44
CA TRP A 187 24.86 22.67 -12.27
C TRP A 187 24.57 24.05 -11.73
N LYS A 188 23.59 24.73 -12.32
CA LYS A 188 23.13 26.04 -11.85
C LYS A 188 22.32 25.87 -10.57
N GLU A 189 22.53 26.71 -9.57
CA GLU A 189 21.65 26.82 -8.41
C GLU A 189 20.58 27.87 -8.70
N VAL A 190 19.32 27.45 -8.74
CA VAL A 190 18.17 28.29 -9.07
C VAL A 190 17.03 28.03 -8.08
N LYS A 191 16.06 28.92 -8.00
CA LYS A 191 14.80 28.66 -7.32
C LYS A 191 13.82 28.02 -8.31
N LEU A 192 13.00 27.10 -7.85
CA LEU A 192 12.02 26.44 -8.73
C LEU A 192 11.13 27.45 -9.48
N GLY A 193 10.71 28.53 -8.82
CA GLY A 193 9.92 29.59 -9.44
C GLY A 193 10.63 30.44 -10.48
N GLU A 194 11.95 30.32 -10.68
CA GLU A 194 12.70 30.96 -11.73
C GLU A 194 12.65 30.17 -13.06
N VAL A 195 12.40 28.86 -12.97
CA VAL A 195 12.40 27.92 -14.12
C VAL A 195 11.06 27.26 -14.36
N ALA A 196 10.06 27.57 -13.53
CA ALA A 196 8.70 27.02 -13.64
C ALA A 196 7.65 28.01 -13.11
N GLU A 197 6.49 28.00 -13.71
CA GLU A 197 5.31 28.70 -13.20
C GLU A 197 4.60 27.83 -12.15
N ILE A 198 4.25 28.42 -11.00
CA ILE A 198 3.56 27.75 -9.89
C ILE A 198 2.14 28.27 -9.81
N ILE A 199 1.17 27.40 -10.09
CA ILE A 199 -0.26 27.72 -10.20
C ILE A 199 -1.05 26.98 -9.14
N GLY A 200 -1.82 27.72 -8.35
CA GLY A 200 -2.83 27.15 -7.44
C GLY A 200 -4.10 26.72 -8.19
N GLY A 201 -4.78 25.73 -7.62
CA GLY A 201 -6.08 25.29 -8.15
C GLY A 201 -7.27 25.95 -7.46
N GLY A 202 -8.47 25.57 -7.88
CA GLY A 202 -9.74 26.06 -7.33
C GLY A 202 -10.86 25.03 -7.42
N THR A 203 -11.89 25.25 -6.64
CA THR A 203 -13.09 24.41 -6.62
C THR A 203 -14.31 25.23 -7.03
N PRO A 204 -15.01 24.83 -8.10
CA PRO A 204 -16.30 25.44 -8.44
C PRO A 204 -17.32 25.21 -7.31
N SER A 205 -18.34 26.09 -7.20
CA SER A 205 -19.42 25.89 -6.23
C SER A 205 -20.01 24.48 -6.36
N THR A 206 -20.04 23.74 -5.29
CA THR A 206 -20.57 22.37 -5.24
C THR A 206 -22.10 22.33 -5.29
N THR A 207 -22.75 23.45 -4.99
CA THR A 207 -24.21 23.60 -5.03
C THR A 207 -24.74 23.89 -6.44
N THR A 208 -23.88 24.32 -7.38
CA THR A 208 -24.25 24.64 -8.75
C THR A 208 -23.98 23.45 -9.67
N THR A 209 -24.97 22.64 -9.94
CA THR A 209 -24.88 21.40 -10.72
C THR A 209 -24.25 21.59 -12.09
N ASN A 210 -24.55 22.70 -12.78
CA ASN A 210 -24.06 23.04 -14.12
C ASN A 210 -22.55 23.30 -14.18
N TYR A 211 -21.87 23.43 -13.02
CA TYR A 211 -20.41 23.59 -12.97
C TYR A 211 -19.66 22.26 -13.03
N TRP A 212 -20.36 21.14 -12.93
CA TRP A 212 -19.80 19.79 -12.84
C TRP A 212 -20.19 18.94 -14.04
N ASN A 213 -19.46 17.82 -14.22
CA ASN A 213 -19.70 16.79 -15.25
C ASN A 213 -19.59 17.30 -16.70
N GLY A 214 -18.76 18.33 -16.95
CA GLY A 214 -18.56 18.93 -18.27
C GLY A 214 -17.32 18.44 -19.03
N GLY A 215 -16.68 17.36 -18.58
CA GLY A 215 -15.59 16.71 -19.32
C GLY A 215 -14.18 17.25 -19.01
N ILE A 216 -14.02 18.43 -18.41
CA ILE A 216 -12.71 18.95 -18.02
C ILE A 216 -12.25 18.21 -16.75
N VAL A 217 -11.13 17.50 -16.84
CA VAL A 217 -10.54 16.73 -15.74
C VAL A 217 -10.23 17.66 -14.55
N TRP A 218 -10.67 17.28 -13.34
CA TRP A 218 -10.47 18.05 -12.12
C TRP A 218 -10.00 17.15 -10.98
N PHE A 219 -8.72 17.26 -10.62
CA PHE A 219 -8.10 16.43 -9.60
C PHE A 219 -8.27 17.01 -8.20
N ASN A 220 -8.44 16.11 -7.22
CA ASN A 220 -8.29 16.39 -5.80
C ASN A 220 -7.09 15.62 -5.23
N PRO A 221 -6.55 16.02 -4.05
CA PRO A 221 -5.33 15.43 -3.50
C PRO A 221 -5.36 13.91 -3.27
N SER A 222 -6.53 13.32 -3.03
CA SER A 222 -6.64 11.87 -2.78
C SER A 222 -6.43 11.01 -4.04
N GLU A 223 -6.43 11.63 -5.22
CA GLU A 223 -6.26 10.95 -6.51
C GLU A 223 -4.79 10.90 -6.97
N ILE A 224 -3.89 11.59 -6.25
CA ILE A 224 -2.48 11.74 -6.60
C ILE A 224 -1.59 10.88 -5.69
N GLY A 225 -0.36 10.59 -6.15
CA GLY A 225 0.67 9.85 -5.40
C GLY A 225 0.73 8.35 -5.69
N LYS A 226 -0.29 7.76 -6.30
CA LYS A 226 -0.31 6.32 -6.61
C LYS A 226 0.35 5.98 -7.95
N LYS A 227 0.35 6.91 -8.90
CA LYS A 227 0.90 6.73 -10.26
C LYS A 227 1.66 7.98 -10.66
N LYS A 228 2.75 7.81 -11.41
CA LYS A 228 3.53 8.92 -11.97
C LYS A 228 2.70 9.76 -12.94
N TYR A 229 1.94 9.13 -13.83
CA TYR A 229 1.09 9.81 -14.80
C TYR A 229 -0.38 9.63 -14.46
N VAL A 230 -1.16 10.72 -14.56
CA VAL A 230 -2.60 10.74 -14.33
C VAL A 230 -3.34 11.32 -15.54
N SER A 231 -4.44 10.67 -15.96
CA SER A 231 -5.23 11.07 -17.13
C SER A 231 -6.70 11.28 -16.82
N ASN A 232 -7.20 10.65 -15.76
CA ASN A 232 -8.62 10.64 -15.42
C ASN A 232 -8.79 11.03 -13.95
N SER A 233 -9.86 11.77 -13.67
CA SER A 233 -10.29 12.12 -12.32
C SER A 233 -11.67 11.56 -12.01
N ASN A 234 -12.01 11.43 -10.74
CA ASN A 234 -13.33 10.98 -10.30
C ASN A 234 -14.45 11.99 -10.64
N ARG A 235 -14.11 13.26 -10.79
CA ARG A 235 -15.03 14.33 -11.10
C ARG A 235 -14.45 15.20 -12.21
N THR A 236 -15.33 15.74 -13.05
CA THR A 236 -14.97 16.73 -14.07
C THR A 236 -15.74 18.04 -13.83
N ILE A 237 -15.20 19.14 -14.32
CA ILE A 237 -15.89 20.44 -14.31
C ILE A 237 -16.32 20.83 -15.73
N SER A 238 -17.29 21.72 -15.82
CA SER A 238 -17.73 22.31 -17.10
C SER A 238 -16.94 23.58 -17.41
N HIS A 239 -17.05 24.08 -18.63
CA HIS A 239 -16.52 25.41 -18.99
C HIS A 239 -17.12 26.52 -18.12
N GLN A 240 -18.38 26.40 -17.72
CA GLN A 240 -18.99 27.34 -16.77
C GLN A 240 -18.35 27.22 -15.37
N GLY A 241 -18.09 26.00 -14.91
CA GLY A 241 -17.38 25.76 -13.66
C GLY A 241 -15.95 26.31 -13.69
N LEU A 242 -15.25 26.14 -14.79
CA LEU A 242 -13.92 26.71 -14.99
C LEU A 242 -13.95 28.25 -14.93
N SER A 243 -14.85 28.88 -15.69
CA SER A 243 -14.95 30.35 -15.80
C SER A 243 -15.44 31.03 -14.51
N ASN A 244 -16.21 30.31 -13.67
CA ASN A 244 -16.81 30.84 -12.44
C ASN A 244 -16.11 30.31 -11.15
N SER A 245 -14.85 29.92 -11.25
CA SER A 245 -14.08 29.45 -10.10
C SER A 245 -12.61 29.88 -10.18
N GLY A 246 -11.87 29.61 -9.11
CA GLY A 246 -10.41 29.78 -9.09
C GLY A 246 -9.64 28.65 -9.78
N ALA A 247 -10.33 27.67 -10.40
CA ALA A 247 -9.67 26.62 -11.15
C ALA A 247 -8.95 27.20 -12.38
N ARG A 248 -7.77 26.64 -12.69
CA ARG A 248 -6.96 27.05 -13.85
C ARG A 248 -6.75 25.85 -14.74
N LEU A 249 -6.87 26.03 -16.05
CA LEU A 249 -6.55 24.98 -17.02
C LEU A 249 -5.05 24.83 -17.11
N LEU A 250 -4.58 23.62 -16.87
CA LEU A 250 -3.18 23.25 -16.84
C LEU A 250 -2.84 22.39 -18.07
N PRO A 251 -1.76 22.66 -18.78
CA PRO A 251 -1.39 21.88 -19.95
C PRO A 251 -0.94 20.45 -19.57
N LYS A 252 -1.01 19.54 -20.52
CA LYS A 252 -0.36 18.24 -20.43
C LYS A 252 1.14 18.42 -20.09
N GLY A 253 1.65 17.57 -19.22
CA GLY A 253 3.04 17.64 -18.74
C GLY A 253 3.22 18.43 -17.44
N THR A 254 2.18 19.11 -16.95
CA THR A 254 2.22 19.80 -15.66
C THR A 254 2.49 18.84 -14.52
N VAL A 255 3.43 19.17 -13.63
CA VAL A 255 3.66 18.41 -12.39
C VAL A 255 2.67 18.88 -11.33
N LEU A 256 1.77 18.02 -10.93
CA LEU A 256 0.77 18.27 -9.90
C LEU A 256 1.39 17.96 -8.53
N LEU A 257 1.48 18.95 -7.65
CA LEU A 257 2.02 18.82 -6.30
C LEU A 257 0.92 19.12 -5.28
N THR A 258 0.62 18.18 -4.39
CA THR A 258 -0.34 18.42 -3.31
C THR A 258 0.28 19.21 -2.17
N THR A 259 -0.44 20.21 -1.68
CA THR A 259 0.00 21.12 -0.60
C THR A 259 -0.90 21.13 0.61
N ARG A 260 -2.03 20.40 0.54
CA ARG A 260 -2.98 20.17 1.64
C ARG A 260 -3.34 18.70 1.70
N ALA A 261 -3.87 18.24 2.81
CA ALA A 261 -4.31 16.87 3.09
C ALA A 261 -3.17 15.84 2.96
N THR A 262 -2.69 15.56 1.75
CA THR A 262 -1.62 14.62 1.45
C THR A 262 -0.35 15.36 1.00
N ILE A 263 0.15 16.32 1.79
CA ILE A 263 1.28 17.20 1.40
C ILE A 263 2.45 16.40 0.81
N GLY A 264 2.93 16.85 -0.36
CA GLY A 264 4.10 16.29 -1.03
C GLY A 264 3.82 15.08 -1.92
N GLU A 265 2.54 14.69 -2.13
CA GLU A 265 2.21 13.74 -3.19
C GLU A 265 2.27 14.44 -4.55
N ILE A 266 2.78 13.71 -5.56
CA ILE A 266 3.04 14.26 -6.88
C ILE A 266 2.58 13.32 -8.00
N ALA A 267 2.22 13.93 -9.13
CA ALA A 267 1.98 13.23 -10.40
C ALA A 267 2.25 14.16 -11.59
N ILE A 268 2.37 13.61 -12.78
CA ILE A 268 2.43 14.38 -14.04
C ILE A 268 1.09 14.24 -14.75
N ALA A 269 0.47 15.35 -15.08
CA ALA A 269 -0.76 15.36 -15.88
C ALA A 269 -0.47 14.89 -17.31
N ASN A 270 -1.12 13.80 -17.75
CA ASN A 270 -0.98 13.29 -19.12
C ASN A 270 -2.03 13.85 -20.08
N VAL A 271 -2.90 14.69 -19.59
CA VAL A 271 -3.96 15.42 -20.32
C VAL A 271 -4.05 16.84 -19.79
N GLU A 272 -4.74 17.72 -20.52
CA GLU A 272 -5.16 19.00 -19.94
C GLU A 272 -6.09 18.75 -18.75
N CYS A 273 -5.86 19.46 -17.66
CA CYS A 273 -6.62 19.25 -16.44
C CYS A 273 -6.73 20.53 -15.60
N THR A 274 -7.50 20.42 -14.54
CA THR A 274 -7.60 21.40 -13.47
C THR A 274 -7.42 20.73 -12.12
N THR A 275 -7.19 21.50 -11.07
CA THR A 275 -7.02 20.98 -9.70
C THR A 275 -7.84 21.80 -8.70
N ASN A 276 -8.09 21.21 -7.53
CA ASN A 276 -8.66 22.00 -6.43
C ASN A 276 -7.58 22.86 -5.75
N GLN A 277 -7.98 23.65 -4.75
CA GLN A 277 -7.08 24.53 -3.99
C GLN A 277 -6.03 23.79 -3.12
N GLY A 278 -6.05 22.47 -3.06
CA GLY A 278 -5.05 21.65 -2.34
C GLY A 278 -3.78 21.40 -3.14
N PHE A 279 -3.62 22.03 -4.30
CA PHE A 279 -2.46 21.88 -5.18
C PHE A 279 -1.70 23.18 -5.37
N GLN A 280 -0.40 23.01 -5.66
CA GLN A 280 0.43 23.97 -6.37
C GLN A 280 1.02 23.23 -7.57
N SER A 281 0.46 23.51 -8.73
CA SER A 281 0.84 22.84 -9.99
C SER A 281 2.05 23.54 -10.60
N VAL A 282 3.03 22.76 -11.08
CA VAL A 282 4.30 23.26 -11.59
C VAL A 282 4.36 23.07 -13.10
N ILE A 283 4.31 24.15 -13.84
CA ILE A 283 4.47 24.17 -15.30
C ILE A 283 5.93 24.56 -15.58
N THR A 284 6.71 23.62 -16.08
CA THR A 284 8.14 23.87 -16.36
C THR A 284 8.33 24.75 -17.59
N GLY A 285 9.28 25.69 -17.49
CA GLY A 285 9.77 26.48 -18.63
C GLY A 285 10.68 25.67 -19.56
N CYS A 286 11.22 26.31 -20.60
CA CYS A 286 12.05 25.65 -21.61
C CYS A 286 13.41 25.15 -21.07
N GLU A 287 13.89 25.64 -19.93
CA GLU A 287 15.15 25.23 -19.32
C GLU A 287 15.01 24.02 -18.37
N ALA A 288 13.78 23.64 -18.01
CA ALA A 288 13.51 22.57 -17.05
C ALA A 288 12.69 21.45 -17.67
N ASN A 289 13.18 20.22 -17.52
CA ASN A 289 12.43 19.03 -17.90
C ASN A 289 11.43 18.66 -16.80
N ASN A 290 10.17 18.46 -17.15
CA ASN A 290 9.10 18.19 -16.19
C ASN A 290 9.28 16.88 -15.41
N GLU A 291 9.83 15.84 -16.03
CA GLU A 291 10.12 14.59 -15.33
C GLU A 291 11.28 14.72 -14.35
N TYR A 292 12.32 15.52 -14.70
CA TYR A 292 13.39 15.86 -13.79
C TYR A 292 12.85 16.61 -12.56
N VAL A 293 11.98 17.60 -12.79
CA VAL A 293 11.31 18.35 -11.72
C VAL A 293 10.40 17.44 -10.88
N TYR A 294 9.70 16.50 -11.50
CA TYR A 294 8.92 15.48 -10.78
C TYR A 294 9.81 14.68 -9.82
N TYR A 295 10.95 14.14 -10.27
CA TYR A 295 11.86 13.40 -9.39
C TYR A 295 12.50 14.28 -8.33
N PHE A 296 12.86 15.52 -8.66
CA PHE A 296 13.31 16.47 -7.66
C PHE A 296 12.27 16.69 -6.56
N LEU A 297 11.03 16.98 -6.92
CA LEU A 297 9.94 17.20 -5.97
C LEU A 297 9.65 15.96 -5.12
N SER A 298 9.87 14.75 -5.65
CA SER A 298 9.73 13.51 -4.86
C SER A 298 10.68 13.46 -3.64
N THR A 299 11.79 14.16 -3.70
CA THR A 299 12.75 14.27 -2.58
C THR A 299 12.36 15.34 -1.55
N GLN A 300 11.40 16.21 -1.86
CA GLN A 300 11.10 17.40 -1.07
C GLN A 300 9.96 17.22 -0.05
N LYS A 301 9.36 16.05 0.05
CA LYS A 301 8.18 15.82 0.92
C LYS A 301 8.42 16.23 2.38
N GLU A 302 9.53 15.83 2.97
CA GLU A 302 9.86 16.20 4.35
C GLU A 302 10.10 17.71 4.51
N TYR A 303 10.75 18.33 3.53
CA TYR A 303 10.96 19.77 3.52
C TYR A 303 9.62 20.52 3.49
N LEU A 304 8.71 20.11 2.60
CA LEU A 304 7.38 20.71 2.48
C LEU A 304 6.56 20.53 3.77
N LEU A 305 6.62 19.36 4.40
CA LEU A 305 5.96 19.09 5.69
C LEU A 305 6.50 19.98 6.82
N ARG A 306 7.83 20.19 6.89
CA ARG A 306 8.44 21.06 7.90
C ARG A 306 8.05 22.53 7.73
N HIS A 307 7.86 22.99 6.49
CA HIS A 307 7.50 24.38 6.16
C HIS A 307 6.00 24.57 5.96
N SER A 308 5.19 23.57 6.28
CA SER A 308 3.73 23.68 6.29
C SER A 308 3.24 24.37 7.56
N SER A 309 2.25 25.24 7.44
CA SER A 309 1.60 25.96 8.55
C SER A 309 0.14 25.51 8.72
N GLY A 310 -0.42 25.77 9.90
CA GLY A 310 -1.79 25.43 10.26
C GLY A 310 -1.88 24.29 11.27
N SER A 311 -2.65 24.50 12.36
CA SER A 311 -2.85 23.52 13.43
C SER A 311 -3.85 22.43 13.09
N THR A 312 -4.93 22.78 12.39
CA THR A 312 -6.02 21.86 12.04
C THR A 312 -5.89 21.35 10.60
N PHE A 313 -5.49 22.22 9.68
CA PHE A 313 -5.27 21.90 8.28
C PHE A 313 -3.90 22.45 7.86
N ARG A 314 -2.91 21.56 7.82
CA ARG A 314 -1.58 21.92 7.33
C ARG A 314 -1.60 22.24 5.86
N GLU A 315 -0.94 23.33 5.50
CA GLU A 315 -0.76 23.74 4.12
C GLU A 315 0.68 24.23 3.90
N THR A 316 1.27 23.87 2.77
CA THR A 316 2.54 24.43 2.33
C THR A 316 2.26 25.67 1.48
N PRO A 317 2.71 26.86 1.91
CA PRO A 317 2.47 28.10 1.16
C PRO A 317 3.13 28.08 -0.24
N PRO A 318 2.54 28.74 -1.26
CA PRO A 318 3.10 28.82 -2.60
C PRO A 318 4.52 29.44 -2.63
N SER A 319 4.82 30.36 -1.72
CA SER A 319 6.14 30.96 -1.58
C SER A 319 7.22 29.96 -1.22
N VAL A 320 6.91 28.96 -0.40
CA VAL A 320 7.85 27.88 -0.05
C VAL A 320 8.22 27.08 -1.30
N ILE A 321 7.25 26.77 -2.15
CA ILE A 321 7.48 26.00 -3.37
C ILE A 321 8.26 26.82 -4.41
N ARG A 322 7.91 28.12 -4.59
CA ARG A 322 8.66 29.00 -5.50
C ARG A 322 10.12 29.17 -5.09
N ASN A 323 10.40 29.18 -3.79
CA ASN A 323 11.74 29.35 -3.25
C ASN A 323 12.50 28.03 -3.03
N LEU A 324 11.95 26.87 -3.42
CA LEU A 324 12.68 25.60 -3.33
C LEU A 324 13.99 25.69 -4.10
N PRO A 325 15.14 25.47 -3.46
CA PRO A 325 16.43 25.47 -4.12
C PRO A 325 16.54 24.24 -5.02
N LEU A 326 16.72 24.47 -6.30
CA LEU A 326 16.87 23.44 -7.33
C LEU A 326 18.25 23.55 -7.95
N ARG A 327 18.99 22.45 -7.96
CA ARG A 327 20.20 22.31 -8.77
C ARG A 327 19.81 21.84 -10.16
N LEU A 328 20.09 22.67 -11.15
CA LEU A 328 19.64 22.47 -12.53
C LEU A 328 20.84 22.17 -13.44
N PRO A 329 20.98 20.90 -13.89
CA PRO A 329 21.96 20.55 -14.93
C PRO A 329 21.54 21.05 -16.31
N SER A 330 22.36 20.81 -17.32
CA SER A 330 21.98 21.02 -18.72
C SER A 330 20.74 20.19 -19.08
N LEU A 331 19.91 20.68 -19.99
CA LEU A 331 18.67 20.00 -20.38
C LEU A 331 18.89 18.54 -20.89
N PRO A 332 19.98 18.24 -21.64
CA PRO A 332 20.32 16.85 -21.98
C PRO A 332 20.58 15.98 -20.77
N GLU A 333 21.29 16.48 -19.74
CA GLU A 333 21.56 15.73 -18.51
C GLU A 333 20.28 15.52 -17.69
N GLN A 334 19.40 16.54 -17.56
CA GLN A 334 18.08 16.40 -16.93
C GLN A 334 17.27 15.28 -17.59
N ARG A 335 17.21 15.26 -18.93
CA ARG A 335 16.49 14.22 -19.68
C ARG A 335 17.08 12.84 -19.43
N LYS A 336 18.41 12.72 -19.34
CA LYS A 336 19.07 11.44 -19.10
C LYS A 336 18.82 10.93 -17.69
N ILE A 337 18.86 11.80 -16.67
CA ILE A 337 18.50 11.48 -15.29
C ILE A 337 17.04 11.02 -15.24
N ALA A 338 16.13 11.78 -15.84
CA ALA A 338 14.71 11.45 -15.89
C ALA A 338 14.44 10.12 -16.58
N ALA A 339 15.08 9.86 -17.72
CA ALA A 339 14.95 8.61 -18.46
C ALA A 339 15.42 7.38 -17.64
N LEU A 340 16.56 7.49 -16.95
CA LEU A 340 17.05 6.44 -16.06
C LEU A 340 16.04 6.12 -14.95
N LEU A 341 15.54 7.16 -14.28
CA LEU A 341 14.58 6.98 -13.17
C LEU A 341 13.23 6.47 -13.67
N SER A 342 12.79 6.89 -14.87
CA SER A 342 11.57 6.39 -15.51
C SER A 342 11.68 4.90 -15.87
N ALA A 343 12.82 4.44 -16.36
CA ALA A 343 13.05 3.03 -16.62
C ALA A 343 13.01 2.18 -15.34
N VAL A 344 13.48 2.72 -14.20
CA VAL A 344 13.34 2.06 -12.89
C VAL A 344 11.87 1.99 -12.47
N ASP A 345 11.09 3.07 -12.67
CA ASP A 345 9.65 3.09 -12.37
C ASP A 345 8.87 2.09 -13.22
N GLU A 346 9.17 2.00 -14.52
CA GLU A 346 8.55 1.03 -15.44
C GLU A 346 8.83 -0.41 -14.99
N ARG A 347 10.07 -0.70 -14.61
CA ARG A 347 10.44 -2.01 -14.08
C ARG A 347 9.66 -2.34 -12.80
N LEU A 348 9.62 -1.43 -11.84
CA LEU A 348 8.82 -1.60 -10.62
C LEU A 348 7.34 -1.85 -10.92
N ALA A 349 6.78 -1.11 -11.87
CA ALA A 349 5.38 -1.29 -12.27
C ALA A 349 5.11 -2.70 -12.83
N VAL A 350 6.05 -3.26 -13.61
CA VAL A 350 5.96 -4.63 -14.14
C VAL A 350 6.00 -5.65 -13.00
N GLU A 351 6.92 -5.49 -12.02
CA GLU A 351 7.02 -6.41 -10.88
C GLU A 351 5.76 -6.38 -10.00
N ILE A 352 5.20 -5.19 -9.76
CA ILE A 352 3.93 -5.02 -9.02
C ILE A 352 2.77 -5.69 -9.79
N ALA A 353 2.66 -5.46 -11.10
CA ALA A 353 1.63 -6.08 -11.93
C ALA A 353 1.75 -7.61 -11.93
N TYR A 354 2.96 -8.14 -11.93
CA TYR A 354 3.21 -9.58 -11.85
C TYR A 354 2.72 -10.19 -10.53
N VAL A 355 2.96 -9.52 -9.38
CA VAL A 355 2.40 -9.96 -8.09
C VAL A 355 0.87 -9.99 -8.12
N GLU A 356 0.24 -8.98 -8.69
CA GLU A 356 -1.23 -8.95 -8.80
C GLU A 356 -1.77 -10.08 -9.70
N GLN A 357 -1.07 -10.41 -10.79
CA GLN A 357 -1.42 -11.57 -11.62
C GLN A 357 -1.29 -12.90 -10.84
N LEU A 358 -0.22 -13.09 -10.06
CA LEU A 358 -0.05 -14.28 -9.21
C LEU A 358 -1.18 -14.41 -8.18
N LYS A 359 -1.58 -13.31 -7.54
CA LYS A 359 -2.71 -13.28 -6.59
C LYS A 359 -4.03 -13.63 -7.26
N GLN A 360 -4.28 -13.09 -8.46
CA GLN A 360 -5.47 -13.39 -9.25
C GLN A 360 -5.49 -14.87 -9.67
N GLN A 361 -4.37 -15.39 -10.16
CA GLN A 361 -4.22 -16.80 -10.51
C GLN A 361 -4.47 -17.71 -9.30
N LYS A 362 -3.88 -17.40 -8.13
CA LYS A 362 -4.13 -18.12 -6.89
C LYS A 362 -5.62 -18.13 -6.55
N THR A 363 -6.26 -16.97 -6.61
CA THR A 363 -7.70 -16.85 -6.30
C THR A 363 -8.55 -17.66 -7.26
N TYR A 364 -8.24 -17.64 -8.54
CA TYR A 364 -8.92 -18.45 -9.55
C TYR A 364 -8.77 -19.95 -9.27
N LEU A 365 -7.55 -20.43 -9.04
CA LEU A 365 -7.27 -21.83 -8.75
C LEU A 365 -7.95 -22.30 -7.47
N LEU A 366 -7.94 -21.48 -6.41
CA LEU A 366 -8.67 -21.80 -5.17
C LEU A 366 -10.17 -22.03 -5.45
N ARG A 367 -10.80 -21.18 -6.24
CA ARG A 367 -12.21 -21.31 -6.61
C ARG A 367 -12.50 -22.55 -7.45
N GLN A 368 -11.56 -23.00 -8.28
CA GLN A 368 -11.72 -24.19 -9.13
C GLN A 368 -11.49 -25.51 -8.37
N MET A 369 -10.59 -25.49 -7.39
CA MET A 369 -10.16 -26.72 -6.69
C MET A 369 -10.91 -26.99 -5.38
N PHE A 370 -11.58 -25.98 -4.81
CA PHE A 370 -12.31 -26.08 -3.53
C PHE A 370 -13.81 -25.76 -3.69
N ILE A 371 -14.41 -26.30 -4.75
CA ILE A 371 -15.85 -26.19 -5.02
C ILE A 371 -16.64 -27.14 -4.09
#